data_c2ba2aeb1923e45758bfe9b6645ab7ac
#
_entry.id   c2ba2aeb1923e45758bfe9b6645ab7ac
#
_cell.length_a   1.000
_cell.length_b   1.000
_cell.length_c   1.000
_cell.angle_alpha   90.00
_cell.angle_beta   90.00
_cell.angle_gamma   90.00
#
_symmetry.space_group_name_H-M   'P 1'
#
loop_
_entity.id
_entity.type
_entity.pdbx_description
1 polymer ?
#
loop_
_entity_poly.entity_id
_entity_poly.type
_entity_poly.pdbx_seq_one_letter_code
_entity_poly.pdbx_strand_id
1 'polypeptide(L)'
;ALQSQQVKDFMDENYKGSVVSVVENPTDGYDASVDYDALNGETVSCAATPAPHCEVLEVCKEILAAKGITLDIQEYDDYIIPNNVVEDGTVDTNYFQHQPYLDDFNTEHGTHLVTVAGIHVEPMGIYGGKQDSLAPIEG
;
A
#
# COMPACT_ATOMS: atom_id res chain seq x y z
N ALA A 1 -3.06 21.98 10.15
CA ALA A 1 -2.30 20.75 10.35
C ALA A 1 -2.51 20.29 11.79
N LEU A 2 -3.39 19.35 11.97
CA LEU A 2 -3.44 18.55 13.19
C LEU A 2 -2.18 17.69 13.19
N GLN A 3 -1.10 18.34 13.46
CA GLN A 3 0.05 17.57 13.89
C GLN A 3 -0.23 17.18 15.27
N SER A 4 -0.40 15.97 15.51
CA SER A 4 -0.12 16.07 16.76
C SER A 4 -0.20 14.88 17.59
N GLN A 5 0.23 15.16 18.70
CA GLN A 5 0.17 14.28 19.84
C GLN A 5 -1.21 13.60 19.93
N GLN A 6 -2.30 14.32 19.63
CA GLN A 6 -3.65 13.74 19.61
C GLN A 6 -3.89 12.67 18.55
N VAL A 7 -3.36 12.82 17.33
CA VAL A 7 -3.42 11.78 16.30
C VAL A 7 -2.53 10.60 16.68
N LYS A 8 -1.36 10.90 17.20
CA LYS A 8 -0.42 9.89 17.67
C LYS A 8 -1.00 9.11 18.85
N ASP A 9 -1.58 9.80 19.81
CA ASP A 9 -2.22 9.18 20.97
C ASP A 9 -3.43 8.33 20.55
N PHE A 10 -4.25 8.81 19.61
CA PHE A 10 -5.35 8.06 19.03
C PHE A 10 -4.87 6.79 18.29
N MET A 11 -3.81 6.91 17.50
CA MET A 11 -3.21 5.77 16.81
C MET A 11 -2.64 4.76 17.81
N ASP A 12 -1.92 5.24 18.82
CA ASP A 12 -1.33 4.41 19.85
C ASP A 12 -2.39 3.68 20.71
N GLU A 13 -3.56 4.29 20.93
CA GLU A 13 -4.65 3.67 21.68
C GLU A 13 -5.45 2.65 20.86
N ASN A 14 -5.71 2.93 19.59
CA ASN A 14 -6.62 2.15 18.77
C ASN A 14 -5.94 1.11 17.89
N TYR A 15 -4.65 1.28 17.62
CA TYR A 15 -3.88 0.41 16.73
C TYR A 15 -2.67 -0.24 17.42
N LYS A 16 -2.74 -0.44 18.73
CA LYS A 16 -1.71 -1.16 19.50
C LYS A 16 -1.50 -2.56 18.94
N GLY A 17 -0.40 -2.75 18.23
CA GLY A 17 0.01 -4.03 17.65
C GLY A 17 0.00 -4.08 16.13
N SER A 18 -0.52 -3.04 15.46
CA SER A 18 -0.42 -2.90 13.99
C SER A 18 0.65 -1.89 13.57
N VAL A 19 1.44 -1.40 14.50
CA VAL A 19 2.51 -0.45 14.15
C VAL A 19 3.59 -1.23 13.42
N VAL A 20 3.56 -1.09 12.12
CA VAL A 20 4.69 -1.40 11.27
C VAL A 20 5.88 -0.63 11.84
N SER A 21 6.95 -1.33 12.16
CA SER A 21 8.19 -0.68 12.54
C SER A 21 8.59 0.29 11.43
N VAL A 22 8.77 1.55 11.78
CA VAL A 22 9.33 2.51 10.83
C VAL A 22 10.76 2.05 10.54
N VAL A 23 11.01 1.64 9.32
CA VAL A 23 12.35 1.32 8.85
C VAL A 23 13.09 2.65 8.70
N GLU A 24 13.97 2.98 9.63
CA GLU A 24 14.74 4.23 9.62
C GLU A 24 15.77 4.26 8.49
N ASN A 25 16.20 3.08 8.06
CA ASN A 25 17.11 2.92 6.93
C ASN A 25 16.54 1.87 5.95
N PRO A 26 16.31 2.21 4.68
CA PRO A 26 15.80 1.27 3.69
C PRO A 26 16.59 -0.05 3.58
N THR A 27 17.89 -0.02 3.87
CA THR A 27 18.74 -1.23 3.88
C THR A 27 18.50 -2.15 5.06
N ASP A 28 17.83 -1.66 6.11
CA ASP A 28 17.50 -2.45 7.31
C ASP A 28 16.16 -3.20 7.14
N GLY A 29 15.45 -2.96 6.04
CA GLY A 29 14.14 -3.53 5.73
C GLY A 29 14.18 -4.91 5.06
N TYR A 30 15.35 -5.50 4.88
CA TYR A 30 15.46 -6.85 4.31
C TYR A 30 15.00 -7.92 5.30
N ASP A 31 14.10 -8.79 4.83
CA ASP A 31 13.71 -9.97 5.60
C ASP A 31 14.83 -11.00 5.58
N ALA A 32 15.36 -11.33 6.77
CA ALA A 32 16.45 -12.27 6.90
C ALA A 32 16.08 -13.73 6.53
N SER A 33 14.80 -14.04 6.39
CA SER A 33 14.32 -15.36 5.95
C SER A 33 14.30 -15.51 4.41
N VAL A 34 14.47 -14.42 3.68
CA VAL A 34 14.48 -14.42 2.21
C VAL A 34 15.90 -14.54 1.68
N ASP A 35 16.11 -15.52 0.81
CA ASP A 35 17.36 -15.67 0.09
C ASP A 35 17.40 -14.76 -1.15
N TYR A 36 17.82 -13.51 -0.92
CA TYR A 36 17.92 -12.51 -1.99
C TYR A 36 18.97 -12.87 -3.06
N ASP A 37 19.99 -13.66 -2.70
CA ASP A 37 21.00 -14.07 -3.67
C ASP A 37 20.41 -15.09 -4.68
N ALA A 38 19.49 -15.92 -4.23
CA ALA A 38 18.75 -16.81 -5.12
C ALA A 38 17.79 -16.08 -6.07
N LEU A 39 17.37 -14.87 -5.73
CA LEU A 39 16.48 -14.03 -6.52
C LEU A 39 17.24 -13.05 -7.43
N ASN A 40 18.54 -13.08 -7.43
CA ASN A 40 19.35 -12.19 -8.27
C ASN A 40 19.09 -12.45 -9.76
N GLY A 41 18.74 -11.42 -10.50
CA GLY A 41 18.37 -11.48 -11.91
C GLY A 41 16.86 -11.65 -12.16
N GLU A 42 16.07 -11.90 -11.12
CA GLU A 42 14.61 -12.01 -11.24
C GLU A 42 13.94 -10.64 -11.40
N THR A 43 12.75 -10.68 -11.99
CA THR A 43 11.88 -9.50 -12.12
C THR A 43 10.55 -9.81 -11.43
N VAL A 44 10.09 -8.86 -10.63
CA VAL A 44 8.73 -8.86 -10.07
C VAL A 44 7.99 -7.63 -10.60
N SER A 45 6.76 -7.83 -11.06
CA SER A 45 5.90 -6.75 -11.56
C SER A 45 4.84 -6.38 -10.54
N CYS A 46 4.57 -5.06 -10.42
CA CYS A 46 3.59 -4.53 -9.49
C CYS A 46 2.70 -3.48 -10.15
N ALA A 47 1.40 -3.72 -10.16
CA ALA A 47 0.40 -2.75 -10.58
C ALA A 47 0.05 -1.81 -9.42
N ALA A 48 0.11 -0.50 -9.64
CA ALA A 48 -0.11 0.48 -8.59
C ALA A 48 -0.76 1.76 -9.11
N THR A 49 -1.38 2.53 -8.22
CA THR A 49 -1.85 3.88 -8.53
C THR A 49 -0.74 4.91 -8.35
N PRO A 50 -0.79 6.07 -9.04
CA PRO A 50 0.31 7.02 -9.10
C PRO A 50 0.83 7.45 -7.72
N ALA A 51 -0.05 8.03 -6.92
CA ALA A 51 0.31 8.56 -5.60
C ALA A 51 -0.66 8.04 -4.52
N PRO A 52 -0.16 7.64 -3.36
CA PRO A 52 1.25 7.58 -2.96
C PRO A 52 1.98 6.29 -3.39
N HIS A 53 1.29 5.34 -4.03
CA HIS A 53 1.73 3.95 -4.18
C HIS A 53 2.96 3.80 -5.08
N CYS A 54 2.95 4.37 -6.28
CA CYS A 54 4.13 4.33 -7.15
C CYS A 54 5.33 5.05 -6.52
N GLU A 55 5.12 6.14 -5.78
CA GLU A 55 6.20 6.85 -5.08
C GLU A 55 6.90 5.96 -4.04
N VAL A 56 6.13 5.16 -3.30
CA VAL A 56 6.67 4.17 -2.35
C VAL A 56 7.40 3.05 -3.08
N LEU A 57 6.84 2.55 -4.18
CA LEU A 57 7.46 1.49 -4.97
C LEU A 57 8.78 1.92 -5.63
N GLU A 58 8.96 3.19 -6.00
CA GLU A 58 10.24 3.68 -6.53
C GLU A 58 11.36 3.56 -5.48
N VAL A 59 11.06 3.77 -4.20
CA VAL A 59 12.03 3.51 -3.12
C VAL A 59 12.33 2.00 -3.01
N CYS A 60 11.30 1.15 -3.07
CA CYS A 60 11.48 -0.30 -3.05
C CYS A 60 12.31 -0.79 -4.25
N LYS A 61 12.14 -0.18 -5.42
CA LYS A 61 12.89 -0.49 -6.64
C LYS A 61 14.39 -0.30 -6.47
N GLU A 62 14.80 0.80 -5.84
CA GLU A 62 16.22 1.05 -5.53
C GLU A 62 16.79 0.01 -4.56
N ILE A 63 16.01 -0.34 -3.52
CA ILE A 63 16.40 -1.32 -2.50
C ILE A 63 16.57 -2.71 -3.14
N LEU A 64 15.62 -3.14 -3.97
CA LEU A 64 15.66 -4.42 -4.65
C LEU A 64 16.76 -4.48 -5.70
N ALA A 65 17.00 -3.39 -6.43
CA ALA A 65 18.08 -3.29 -7.41
C ALA A 65 19.47 -3.51 -6.78
N ALA A 66 19.66 -3.12 -5.51
CA ALA A 66 20.91 -3.40 -4.78
C ALA A 66 21.12 -4.91 -4.53
N LYS A 67 20.10 -5.72 -4.68
CA LYS A 67 20.13 -7.20 -4.63
C LYS A 67 20.06 -7.84 -6.02
N GLY A 68 20.10 -7.05 -7.09
CA GLY A 68 20.02 -7.53 -8.46
C GLY A 68 18.61 -7.95 -8.88
N ILE A 69 17.59 -7.56 -8.12
CA ILE A 69 16.17 -7.84 -8.42
C ILE A 69 15.57 -6.62 -9.11
N THR A 70 14.84 -6.84 -10.19
CA THR A 70 14.13 -5.78 -10.92
C THR A 70 12.69 -5.67 -10.42
N LEU A 71 12.27 -4.47 -9.99
CA LEU A 71 10.88 -4.16 -9.77
C LEU A 71 10.32 -3.40 -10.99
N ASP A 72 9.38 -4.04 -11.70
CA ASP A 72 8.64 -3.44 -12.81
C ASP A 72 7.35 -2.81 -12.29
N ILE A 73 7.31 -1.49 -12.24
CA ILE A 73 6.16 -0.73 -11.72
C ILE A 73 5.26 -0.38 -12.89
N GLN A 74 4.02 -0.88 -12.86
CA GLN A 74 2.99 -0.58 -13.84
C GLN A 74 1.93 0.34 -13.23
N GLU A 75 1.91 1.59 -13.70
CA GLU A 75 1.02 2.63 -13.19
C GLU A 75 -0.37 2.57 -13.84
N TYR A 76 -1.42 2.62 -13.02
CA TYR A 76 -2.82 2.64 -13.47
C TYR A 76 -3.62 3.70 -12.71
N ASP A 77 -4.30 4.57 -13.42
CA ASP A 77 -5.26 5.56 -12.90
C ASP A 77 -6.66 4.97 -12.66
N ASP A 78 -6.73 3.70 -12.25
CA ASP A 78 -7.96 2.94 -12.15
C ASP A 78 -7.92 2.01 -10.94
N TYR A 79 -9.07 1.70 -10.36
CA TYR A 79 -9.18 0.82 -9.18
C TYR A 79 -9.63 -0.61 -9.52
N ILE A 80 -9.95 -0.89 -10.79
CA ILE A 80 -10.42 -2.20 -11.26
C ILE A 80 -9.28 -2.95 -11.97
N ILE A 81 -8.56 -2.27 -12.86
CA ILE A 81 -7.51 -2.87 -13.69
C ILE A 81 -6.40 -3.51 -12.86
N PRO A 82 -5.87 -2.88 -11.77
CA PRO A 82 -4.81 -3.50 -10.97
C PRO A 82 -5.16 -4.87 -10.38
N ASN A 83 -6.43 -5.11 -10.06
CA ASN A 83 -6.88 -6.42 -9.61
C ASN A 83 -7.00 -7.42 -10.77
N ASN A 84 -7.53 -6.99 -11.90
CA ASN A 84 -7.72 -7.86 -13.04
C ASN A 84 -6.39 -8.38 -13.62
N VAL A 85 -5.38 -7.52 -13.74
CA VAL A 85 -4.07 -7.91 -14.28
C VAL A 85 -3.28 -8.84 -13.37
N VAL A 86 -3.59 -8.84 -12.06
CA VAL A 86 -3.03 -9.83 -11.13
C VAL A 86 -3.83 -11.13 -11.18
N GLU A 87 -5.16 -11.07 -11.24
CA GLU A 87 -6.00 -12.27 -11.34
C GLU A 87 -5.72 -13.07 -12.62
N ASP A 88 -5.47 -12.39 -13.74
CA ASP A 88 -5.16 -13.05 -15.01
C ASP A 88 -3.68 -13.45 -15.17
N GLY A 89 -2.83 -13.09 -14.21
CA GLY A 89 -1.40 -13.41 -14.19
C GLY A 89 -0.53 -12.57 -15.14
N THR A 90 -1.04 -11.46 -15.64
CA THR A 90 -0.26 -10.50 -16.46
C THR A 90 0.76 -9.75 -15.61
N VAL A 91 0.41 -9.47 -14.35
CA VAL A 91 1.25 -8.79 -13.36
C VAL A 91 1.29 -9.64 -12.09
N ASP A 92 2.43 -9.70 -11.42
CA ASP A 92 2.63 -10.59 -10.27
C ASP A 92 1.89 -10.14 -9.01
N THR A 93 1.81 -8.82 -8.79
CA THR A 93 1.20 -8.27 -7.58
C THR A 93 0.62 -6.87 -7.83
N ASN A 94 -0.18 -6.38 -6.89
CA ASN A 94 -0.60 -4.98 -6.89
C ASN A 94 -0.43 -4.32 -5.52
N TYR A 95 -0.38 -2.99 -5.55
CA TYR A 95 -0.26 -2.16 -4.36
C TYR A 95 -1.06 -0.87 -4.54
N PHE A 96 -2.31 -0.84 -4.05
CA PHE A 96 -3.19 0.34 -4.20
C PHE A 96 -4.41 0.35 -3.29
N GLN A 97 -4.78 -0.77 -2.65
CA GLN A 97 -6.10 -0.95 -2.06
C GLN A 97 -6.05 -1.27 -0.57
N HIS A 98 -7.16 -1.01 0.11
CA HIS A 98 -7.41 -1.45 1.47
C HIS A 98 -8.07 -2.83 1.51
N GLN A 99 -7.91 -3.54 2.62
CA GLN A 99 -8.45 -4.90 2.77
C GLN A 99 -9.97 -5.00 2.49
N PRO A 100 -10.84 -4.10 3.00
CA PRO A 100 -12.27 -4.20 2.70
C PRO A 100 -12.59 -4.11 1.21
N TYR A 101 -11.88 -3.26 0.46
CA TYR A 101 -12.05 -3.16 -0.98
C TYR A 101 -11.65 -4.46 -1.71
N LEU A 102 -10.56 -5.09 -1.31
CA LEU A 102 -10.14 -6.38 -1.87
C LEU A 102 -11.18 -7.48 -1.60
N ASP A 103 -11.71 -7.54 -0.38
CA ASP A 103 -12.71 -8.54 0.01
C ASP A 103 -14.02 -8.38 -0.80
N ASP A 104 -14.47 -7.12 -0.95
CA ASP A 104 -15.64 -6.79 -1.76
C ASP A 104 -15.39 -7.10 -3.24
N PHE A 105 -14.22 -6.72 -3.78
CA PHE A 105 -13.84 -6.97 -5.16
C PHE A 105 -13.84 -8.47 -5.49
N ASN A 106 -13.20 -9.28 -4.65
CA ASN A 106 -13.20 -10.74 -4.82
C ASN A 106 -14.62 -11.32 -4.83
N THR A 107 -15.50 -10.80 -3.97
CA THR A 107 -16.89 -11.26 -3.86
C THR A 107 -17.71 -10.87 -5.09
N GLU A 108 -17.57 -9.64 -5.56
CA GLU A 108 -18.37 -9.08 -6.65
C GLU A 108 -17.93 -9.59 -8.03
N HIS A 109 -16.60 -9.77 -8.20
CA HIS A 109 -16.02 -10.15 -9.49
C HIS A 109 -15.64 -11.64 -9.58
N GLY A 110 -15.73 -12.38 -8.47
CA GLY A 110 -15.37 -13.79 -8.41
C GLY A 110 -13.87 -14.03 -8.57
N THR A 111 -13.05 -13.07 -8.15
CA THR A 111 -11.58 -13.16 -8.17
C THR A 111 -11.03 -13.84 -6.92
N HIS A 112 -9.76 -14.28 -6.97
CA HIS A 112 -9.12 -15.12 -5.95
C HIS A 112 -7.87 -14.45 -5.35
N LEU A 113 -7.81 -13.13 -5.40
CA LEU A 113 -6.67 -12.37 -4.92
C LEU A 113 -6.50 -12.50 -3.40
N VAL A 114 -5.26 -12.58 -2.95
CA VAL A 114 -4.93 -12.73 -1.53
C VAL A 114 -4.03 -11.59 -1.06
N THR A 115 -4.23 -11.17 0.19
CA THR A 115 -3.35 -10.18 0.82
C THR A 115 -2.02 -10.81 1.19
N VAL A 116 -0.93 -10.24 0.72
CA VAL A 116 0.43 -10.66 1.05
C VAL A 116 0.95 -9.93 2.28
N ALA A 117 0.75 -8.61 2.33
CA ALA A 117 1.18 -7.77 3.44
C ALA A 117 0.36 -6.48 3.55
N GLY A 118 0.27 -5.92 4.75
CA GLY A 118 -0.20 -4.56 4.99
C GLY A 118 1.01 -3.62 5.04
N ILE A 119 1.02 -2.59 4.19
CA ILE A 119 2.17 -1.69 4.03
C ILE A 119 1.97 -0.39 4.80
N HIS A 120 0.83 0.29 4.60
CA HIS A 120 0.51 1.53 5.30
C HIS A 120 -1.00 1.71 5.43
N VAL A 121 -1.40 2.64 6.27
CA VAL A 121 -2.78 3.15 6.37
C VAL A 121 -2.76 4.65 6.19
N GLU A 122 -3.77 5.17 5.51
CA GLU A 122 -3.95 6.60 5.29
C GLU A 122 -5.07 7.12 6.19
N PRO A 123 -4.86 8.24 6.91
CA PRO A 123 -5.91 8.81 7.72
C PRO A 123 -6.99 9.44 6.85
N MET A 124 -8.24 9.21 7.20
CA MET A 124 -9.36 9.94 6.62
C MET A 124 -9.45 11.32 7.26
N GLY A 125 -9.53 12.37 6.45
CA GLY A 125 -9.71 13.74 6.90
C GLY A 125 -11.05 14.31 6.45
N ILE A 126 -11.68 15.11 7.31
CA ILE A 126 -12.83 15.94 6.94
C ILE A 126 -12.31 17.36 6.70
N TYR A 127 -12.52 17.86 5.51
CA TYR A 127 -12.00 19.15 5.08
C TYR A 127 -13.14 20.14 4.90
N GLY A 128 -12.91 21.41 5.28
CA GLY A 128 -13.83 22.51 5.02
C GLY A 128 -13.99 22.77 3.52
N GLY A 129 -15.20 23.13 3.13
CA GLY A 129 -15.53 23.53 1.77
C GLY A 129 -16.48 24.73 1.79
N LYS A 130 -17.73 24.54 1.35
CA LYS A 130 -18.78 25.58 1.48
C LYS A 130 -19.27 25.78 2.91
N GLN A 131 -18.94 24.83 3.79
CA GLN A 131 -19.27 24.86 5.23
C GLN A 131 -17.98 24.90 6.03
N ASP A 132 -18.00 25.64 7.11
CA ASP A 132 -16.89 25.85 8.03
C ASP A 132 -17.09 25.17 9.40
N SER A 133 -18.22 24.46 9.56
CA SER A 133 -18.53 23.71 10.77
C SER A 133 -19.31 22.41 10.45
N LEU A 134 -19.32 21.48 11.39
CA LEU A 134 -20.08 20.22 11.30
C LEU A 134 -21.55 20.38 11.70
N ALA A 135 -21.95 21.51 12.28
CA ALA A 135 -23.29 21.75 12.77
C ALA A 135 -24.43 21.59 11.73
N PRO A 136 -24.22 21.84 10.42
CA PRO A 136 -25.25 21.62 9.39
C PRO A 136 -25.39 20.14 8.94
N ILE A 137 -24.59 19.22 9.46
CA ILE A 137 -24.61 17.80 9.07
C ILE A 137 -25.61 17.01 9.92
N GLU A 138 -26.13 17.63 10.97
CA GLU A 138 -27.23 17.06 11.77
C GLU A 138 -28.56 17.25 11.02
N GLY A 139 -28.93 16.23 10.23
CA GLY A 139 -30.20 16.20 9.49
C GLY A 139 -30.79 14.83 9.46
#